data_72b72662be60c99930cc4c9dd8be6e9e
#
_entry.id   72b72662be60c99930cc4c9dd8be6e9e
#
_cell.length_a   1.000
_cell.length_b   1.000
_cell.length_c   1.000
_cell.angle_alpha   90.00
_cell.angle_beta   90.00
_cell.angle_gamma   90.00
#
_symmetry.space_group_name_H-M   'P 1'
#
loop_
_entity.id
_entity.type
_entity.pdbx_description
1 polymer ?
#
loop_
_entity_poly.entity_id
_entity_poly.type
_entity_poly.pdbx_seq_one_letter_code
_entity_poly.pdbx_strand_id
1 'polypeptide(L)'
;MALPLYLAMTAAELHCCTAPPTHIAWLSCLFSPYGTGLSNLPKQLPPDSLLILSDRTPVCGHDPKLIKTQLQETIDRLCCCGVLLDFERPPQEESKSIAKELVALPCPVAVSAAYADALNCPVFLPSIPPHIPPGDYLSPWSGRDIWLEAATGTAIIDITEKGFASQTIYAGIDSCGKFHDTDLFCHYDISVTDSARFTLTRTVQDMYTLLEDAKAYGVTNAIGLYQELG
;
A
#
# COMPACT_ATOMS: atom_id res chain seq x y z
N MET A 1 4.33 14.72 -14.85
CA MET A 1 4.07 15.01 -13.42
C MET A 1 4.73 13.92 -12.58
N ALA A 2 5.25 14.25 -11.40
CA ALA A 2 5.73 13.26 -10.46
C ALA A 2 4.57 12.39 -9.97
N LEU A 3 4.85 11.12 -9.63
CA LEU A 3 3.86 10.23 -9.01
C LEU A 3 3.54 10.76 -7.61
N PRO A 4 2.26 10.96 -7.25
CA PRO A 4 1.92 11.32 -5.87
C PRO A 4 2.24 10.17 -4.92
N LEU A 5 3.07 10.47 -3.90
CA LEU A 5 3.38 9.56 -2.80
C LEU A 5 2.66 10.07 -1.55
N TYR A 6 1.73 9.30 -1.05
CA TYR A 6 1.00 9.56 0.19
C TYR A 6 1.69 8.86 1.35
N LEU A 7 1.97 9.61 2.42
CA LEU A 7 2.53 9.03 3.63
C LEU A 7 1.41 8.61 4.58
N ALA A 8 1.33 7.32 4.83
CA ALA A 8 0.34 6.74 5.72
C ALA A 8 0.69 7.05 7.17
N MET A 9 -0.19 7.79 7.83
CA MET A 9 0.00 8.30 9.19
C MET A 9 -1.14 7.92 10.10
N THR A 10 -0.81 7.56 11.33
CA THR A 10 -1.75 7.42 12.42
C THR A 10 -2.13 8.79 13.03
N ALA A 11 -3.18 8.82 13.86
CA ALA A 11 -3.57 10.01 14.61
C ALA A 11 -2.44 10.55 15.50
N ALA A 12 -1.68 9.65 16.14
CA ALA A 12 -0.58 10.03 17.02
C ALA A 12 0.57 10.67 16.24
N GLU A 13 0.96 10.10 15.10
CA GLU A 13 2.02 10.63 14.24
C GLU A 13 1.65 12.00 13.69
N LEU A 14 0.43 12.16 13.17
CA LEU A 14 -0.03 13.46 12.67
C LEU A 14 -0.06 14.53 13.76
N HIS A 15 -0.44 14.16 14.98
CA HIS A 15 -0.45 15.09 16.13
C HIS A 15 0.96 15.53 16.54
N CYS A 16 1.93 14.62 16.48
CA CYS A 16 3.32 14.90 16.86
C CYS A 16 4.15 15.53 15.75
N CYS A 17 3.66 15.49 14.51
CA CYS A 17 4.37 16.02 13.35
C CYS A 17 4.34 17.55 13.34
N THR A 18 5.51 18.20 13.39
CA THR A 18 5.63 19.66 13.36
C THR A 18 5.46 20.26 11.96
N ALA A 19 5.74 19.47 10.92
CA ALA A 19 5.58 19.83 9.52
C ALA A 19 4.96 18.66 8.76
N PRO A 20 3.61 18.57 8.71
CA PRO A 20 2.96 17.46 8.04
C PRO A 20 3.32 17.43 6.54
N PRO A 21 3.48 16.23 5.97
CA PRO A 21 3.74 16.08 4.54
C PRO A 21 2.59 16.64 3.70
N THR A 22 2.89 16.94 2.43
CA THR A 22 1.89 17.50 1.50
C THR A 22 0.78 16.49 1.19
N HIS A 23 1.12 15.20 1.08
CA HIS A 23 0.18 14.14 0.79
C HIS A 23 0.13 13.16 1.95
N ILE A 24 -1.03 13.06 2.60
CA ILE A 24 -1.26 12.20 3.75
C ILE A 24 -2.28 11.12 3.39
N ALA A 25 -2.03 9.89 3.83
CA ALA A 25 -3.03 8.83 3.89
C ALA A 25 -3.35 8.53 5.37
N TRP A 26 -4.63 8.71 5.77
CA TRP A 26 -5.05 8.46 7.14
C TRP A 26 -5.22 6.97 7.41
N LEU A 27 -4.34 6.38 8.21
CA LEU A 27 -4.23 4.94 8.43
C LEU A 27 -5.22 4.38 9.47
N SER A 28 -5.99 5.23 10.16
CA SER A 28 -6.69 4.80 11.38
C SER A 28 -8.18 4.51 11.22
N CYS A 29 -8.78 4.60 10.01
CA CYS A 29 -10.18 4.24 9.82
C CYS A 29 -10.39 2.73 9.95
N LEU A 30 -11.27 2.34 10.86
CA LEU A 30 -11.60 0.93 11.15
C LEU A 30 -13.11 0.74 11.21
N PHE A 31 -13.57 -0.48 11.01
CA PHE A 31 -14.94 -0.86 11.36
C PHE A 31 -15.13 -0.83 12.88
N SER A 32 -16.27 -0.33 13.34
CA SER A 32 -16.62 -0.36 14.76
C SER A 32 -16.80 -1.80 15.22
N PRO A 33 -16.25 -2.22 16.36
CA PRO A 33 -16.41 -3.59 16.85
C PRO A 33 -17.86 -3.97 17.21
N TYR A 34 -18.77 -2.98 17.25
CA TYR A 34 -20.17 -3.16 17.60
C TYR A 34 -21.13 -3.11 16.41
N GLY A 35 -20.66 -3.18 15.17
CA GLY A 35 -21.51 -3.12 13.98
C GLY A 35 -22.17 -1.75 13.73
N THR A 36 -21.74 -0.70 14.42
CA THR A 36 -22.39 0.63 14.41
C THR A 36 -21.76 1.61 13.42
N GLY A 37 -21.03 1.12 12.42
CA GLY A 37 -20.39 1.96 11.42
C GLY A 37 -18.87 2.01 11.56
N LEU A 38 -18.26 3.16 11.25
CA LEU A 38 -16.82 3.36 11.30
C LEU A 38 -16.35 3.96 12.62
N SER A 39 -15.14 3.64 13.00
CA SER A 39 -14.42 4.23 14.14
C SER A 39 -13.15 4.95 13.67
N ASN A 40 -12.62 5.83 14.51
CA ASN A 40 -11.40 6.60 14.27
C ASN A 40 -11.40 7.44 12.98
N LEU A 41 -12.58 7.92 12.58
CA LEU A 41 -12.66 8.88 11.49
C LEU A 41 -11.93 10.17 11.89
N PRO A 42 -11.13 10.77 10.99
CA PRO A 42 -10.36 11.97 11.31
C PRO A 42 -11.29 13.18 11.51
N LYS A 43 -10.93 14.04 12.46
CA LYS A 43 -11.62 15.32 12.68
C LYS A 43 -11.10 16.40 11.73
N GLN A 44 -9.82 16.35 11.44
CA GLN A 44 -9.10 17.30 10.58
C GLN A 44 -8.04 16.53 9.78
N LEU A 45 -7.89 16.87 8.52
CA LEU A 45 -6.80 16.45 7.63
C LEU A 45 -6.49 17.61 6.68
N PRO A 46 -5.28 17.71 6.15
CA PRO A 46 -5.01 18.54 4.99
C PRO A 46 -5.94 18.15 3.83
N PRO A 47 -6.37 19.11 2.99
CA PRO A 47 -7.09 18.79 1.76
C PRO A 47 -6.25 17.85 0.88
N ASP A 48 -6.90 17.14 -0.02
CA ASP A 48 -6.27 16.16 -0.91
C ASP A 48 -5.60 14.97 -0.18
N SER A 49 -5.97 14.71 1.08
CA SER A 49 -5.57 13.51 1.80
C SER A 49 -6.37 12.29 1.34
N LEU A 50 -5.78 11.08 1.51
CA LEU A 50 -6.46 9.80 1.35
C LEU A 50 -7.00 9.29 2.69
N LEU A 51 -8.08 8.50 2.64
CA LEU A 51 -8.55 7.70 3.78
C LEU A 51 -8.19 6.24 3.54
N ILE A 52 -7.63 5.56 4.53
CA ILE A 52 -7.38 4.11 4.49
C ILE A 52 -8.36 3.44 5.43
N LEU A 53 -9.28 2.64 4.88
CA LEU A 53 -10.20 1.81 5.65
C LEU A 53 -9.66 0.38 5.71
N SER A 54 -9.32 -0.07 6.91
CA SER A 54 -8.78 -1.41 7.14
C SER A 54 -9.82 -2.35 7.77
N ASP A 55 -9.76 -3.62 7.41
CA ASP A 55 -10.57 -4.71 7.96
C ASP A 55 -9.91 -5.43 9.16
N ARG A 56 -8.92 -4.79 9.82
CA ARG A 56 -8.32 -5.31 11.06
C ARG A 56 -9.38 -5.60 12.13
N THR A 57 -10.42 -4.77 12.20
CA THR A 57 -11.65 -5.09 12.94
C THR A 57 -12.59 -5.88 12.01
N PRO A 58 -13.30 -6.91 12.52
CA PRO A 58 -14.22 -7.70 11.71
C PRO A 58 -15.31 -6.84 11.04
N VAL A 59 -15.60 -7.15 9.78
CA VAL A 59 -16.57 -6.42 8.94
C VAL A 59 -18.00 -6.90 9.21
N CYS A 60 -18.19 -8.06 9.85
CA CYS A 60 -19.48 -8.70 10.06
C CYS A 60 -20.50 -7.81 10.79
N GLY A 61 -21.74 -7.80 10.29
CA GLY A 61 -22.84 -7.06 10.90
C GLY A 61 -22.93 -5.58 10.55
N HIS A 62 -22.06 -5.07 9.67
CA HIS A 62 -22.12 -3.68 9.22
C HIS A 62 -23.06 -3.49 8.02
N ASP A 63 -23.85 -2.42 8.04
CA ASP A 63 -24.65 -1.98 6.89
C ASP A 63 -23.73 -1.26 5.87
N PRO A 64 -23.57 -1.77 4.63
CA PRO A 64 -22.77 -1.15 3.60
C PRO A 64 -23.17 0.30 3.29
N LYS A 65 -24.47 0.62 3.35
CA LYS A 65 -24.97 1.98 3.09
C LYS A 65 -24.60 2.95 4.19
N LEU A 66 -24.66 2.50 5.46
CA LEU A 66 -24.22 3.32 6.59
C LEU A 66 -22.71 3.63 6.49
N ILE A 67 -21.89 2.62 6.16
CA ILE A 67 -20.45 2.81 5.96
C ILE A 67 -20.18 3.83 4.85
N LYS A 68 -20.86 3.69 3.70
CA LYS A 68 -20.76 4.65 2.59
C LYS A 68 -21.12 6.06 3.00
N THR A 69 -22.24 6.23 3.70
CA THR A 69 -22.69 7.55 4.16
C THR A 69 -21.64 8.21 5.06
N GLN A 70 -21.11 7.48 6.04
CA GLN A 70 -20.09 8.02 6.95
C GLN A 70 -18.77 8.39 6.25
N LEU A 71 -18.33 7.58 5.27
CA LEU A 71 -17.17 7.91 4.46
C LEU A 71 -17.43 9.13 3.59
N GLN A 72 -18.58 9.19 2.91
CA GLN A 72 -18.97 10.32 2.06
C GLN A 72 -18.97 11.63 2.85
N GLU A 73 -19.64 11.66 4.00
CA GLU A 73 -19.68 12.83 4.88
C GLU A 73 -18.27 13.27 5.33
N THR A 74 -17.39 12.28 5.57
CA THR A 74 -15.99 12.56 5.95
C THR A 74 -15.18 13.11 4.79
N ILE A 75 -15.31 12.52 3.60
CA ILE A 75 -14.67 12.98 2.36
C ILE A 75 -15.07 14.41 2.03
N ASP A 76 -16.38 14.69 2.03
CA ASP A 76 -16.94 16.00 1.70
C ASP A 76 -16.47 17.08 2.69
N ARG A 77 -16.51 16.75 3.98
CA ARG A 77 -16.10 17.67 5.06
C ARG A 77 -14.61 18.00 5.04
N LEU A 78 -13.76 17.04 4.68
CA LEU A 78 -12.30 17.17 4.74
C LEU A 78 -11.65 17.40 3.38
N CYS A 79 -12.42 17.39 2.30
CA CYS A 79 -11.93 17.49 0.92
C CYS A 79 -10.89 16.39 0.62
N CYS A 80 -11.16 15.15 1.02
CA CYS A 80 -10.27 14.03 0.72
C CYS A 80 -10.36 13.67 -0.77
N CYS A 81 -9.24 13.28 -1.36
CA CYS A 81 -9.14 12.98 -2.79
C CYS A 81 -9.40 11.50 -3.14
N GLY A 82 -9.51 10.60 -2.17
CA GLY A 82 -9.77 9.18 -2.43
C GLY A 82 -9.78 8.31 -1.17
N VAL A 83 -10.09 7.04 -1.39
CA VAL A 83 -10.15 6.01 -0.34
C VAL A 83 -9.36 4.78 -0.77
N LEU A 84 -8.57 4.21 0.13
CA LEU A 84 -8.00 2.88 -0.01
C LEU A 84 -8.78 1.92 0.90
N LEU A 85 -9.33 0.85 0.33
CA LEU A 85 -9.85 -0.29 1.08
C LEU A 85 -8.72 -1.31 1.26
N ASP A 86 -8.01 -1.16 2.37
CA ASP A 86 -6.90 -2.03 2.76
C ASP A 86 -7.45 -3.26 3.51
N PHE A 87 -8.08 -4.16 2.73
CA PHE A 87 -8.67 -5.38 3.25
C PHE A 87 -7.66 -6.52 3.11
N GLU A 88 -7.09 -6.93 4.25
CA GLU A 88 -6.08 -7.98 4.34
C GLU A 88 -6.69 -9.39 4.50
N ARG A 89 -7.94 -9.46 5.00
CA ARG A 89 -8.63 -10.73 5.20
C ARG A 89 -9.14 -11.32 3.89
N PRO A 90 -9.22 -12.67 3.78
CA PRO A 90 -9.83 -13.30 2.62
C PRO A 90 -11.24 -12.74 2.35
N PRO A 91 -11.60 -12.51 1.08
CA PRO A 91 -12.90 -11.95 0.72
C PRO A 91 -14.06 -12.81 1.21
N GLN A 92 -14.96 -12.21 1.99
CA GLN A 92 -16.24 -12.78 2.45
C GLN A 92 -17.40 -12.00 1.83
N GLU A 93 -18.60 -12.54 1.85
CA GLU A 93 -19.75 -11.90 1.21
C GLU A 93 -20.05 -10.50 1.77
N GLU A 94 -19.90 -10.31 3.10
CA GLU A 94 -20.08 -9.02 3.75
C GLU A 94 -19.03 -8.01 3.29
N SER A 95 -17.76 -8.38 3.29
CA SER A 95 -16.68 -7.48 2.86
C SER A 95 -16.74 -7.15 1.38
N LYS A 96 -17.14 -8.12 0.52
CA LYS A 96 -17.40 -7.87 -0.91
C LYS A 96 -18.57 -6.91 -1.11
N SER A 97 -19.67 -7.08 -0.34
CA SER A 97 -20.82 -6.19 -0.40
C SER A 97 -20.45 -4.76 -0.02
N ILE A 98 -19.66 -4.58 1.03
CA ILE A 98 -19.16 -3.27 1.43
C ILE A 98 -18.22 -2.69 0.36
N ALA A 99 -17.25 -3.43 -0.13
CA ALA A 99 -16.34 -2.96 -1.17
C ALA A 99 -17.12 -2.50 -2.42
N LYS A 100 -18.12 -3.29 -2.87
CA LYS A 100 -18.99 -2.95 -4.00
C LYS A 100 -19.76 -1.65 -3.78
N GLU A 101 -20.29 -1.42 -2.57
CA GLU A 101 -21.03 -0.19 -2.25
C GLU A 101 -20.07 1.01 -2.20
N LEU A 102 -18.86 0.84 -1.66
CA LEU A 102 -17.89 1.91 -1.50
C LEU A 102 -17.23 2.34 -2.82
N VAL A 103 -17.05 1.45 -3.79
CA VAL A 103 -16.55 1.81 -5.14
C VAL A 103 -17.49 2.80 -5.86
N ALA A 104 -18.74 2.91 -5.44
CA ALA A 104 -19.68 3.91 -5.94
C ALA A 104 -19.60 5.28 -5.24
N LEU A 105 -18.55 5.57 -4.44
CA LEU A 105 -18.25 6.90 -3.92
C LEU A 105 -17.85 7.85 -5.07
N PRO A 106 -18.05 9.17 -4.94
CA PRO A 106 -17.73 10.15 -6.00
C PRO A 106 -16.24 10.50 -6.11
N CYS A 107 -15.37 9.77 -5.43
CA CYS A 107 -13.91 9.88 -5.51
C CYS A 107 -13.31 8.53 -5.90
N PRO A 108 -12.04 8.48 -6.34
CA PRO A 108 -11.32 7.24 -6.57
C PRO A 108 -11.30 6.35 -5.33
N VAL A 109 -11.63 5.07 -5.52
CA VAL A 109 -11.57 4.05 -4.45
C VAL A 109 -10.72 2.90 -4.94
N ALA A 110 -9.54 2.72 -4.34
CA ALA A 110 -8.70 1.57 -4.61
C ALA A 110 -9.05 0.41 -3.66
N VAL A 111 -8.93 -0.81 -4.17
CA VAL A 111 -9.20 -2.03 -3.39
C VAL A 111 -7.98 -2.94 -3.40
N SER A 112 -7.75 -3.68 -2.33
CA SER A 112 -6.73 -4.73 -2.31
C SER A 112 -6.93 -5.74 -3.44
N ALA A 113 -5.85 -6.27 -4.00
CA ALA A 113 -5.86 -7.15 -5.17
C ALA A 113 -6.88 -8.30 -5.09
N ALA A 114 -7.05 -8.90 -3.89
CA ALA A 114 -7.99 -9.99 -3.67
C ALA A 114 -9.47 -9.63 -3.93
N TYR A 115 -9.81 -8.35 -3.98
CA TYR A 115 -11.17 -7.83 -4.23
C TYR A 115 -11.34 -7.25 -5.63
N ALA A 116 -10.25 -7.11 -6.37
CA ALA A 116 -10.23 -6.33 -7.61
C ALA A 116 -10.94 -7.00 -8.79
N ASP A 117 -11.00 -8.34 -8.85
CA ASP A 117 -11.51 -9.07 -10.03
C ASP A 117 -12.98 -8.76 -10.35
N ALA A 118 -13.79 -8.48 -9.34
CA ALA A 118 -15.22 -8.21 -9.50
C ALA A 118 -15.56 -6.71 -9.60
N LEU A 119 -14.57 -5.82 -9.49
CA LEU A 119 -14.77 -4.38 -9.36
C LEU A 119 -13.99 -3.62 -10.42
N ASN A 120 -14.64 -2.64 -11.06
CA ASN A 120 -14.00 -1.74 -12.00
C ASN A 120 -13.50 -0.47 -11.28
N CYS A 121 -12.38 -0.60 -10.57
CA CYS A 121 -11.77 0.46 -9.78
C CYS A 121 -10.25 0.28 -9.75
N PRO A 122 -9.47 1.27 -9.27
CA PRO A 122 -8.05 1.13 -9.01
C PRO A 122 -7.75 -0.08 -8.12
N VAL A 123 -6.64 -0.76 -8.40
CA VAL A 123 -6.17 -1.88 -7.56
C VAL A 123 -5.01 -1.44 -6.69
N PHE A 124 -5.06 -1.79 -5.41
CA PHE A 124 -3.93 -1.61 -4.51
C PHE A 124 -3.10 -2.89 -4.45
N LEU A 125 -1.82 -2.75 -4.74
CA LEU A 125 -0.84 -3.83 -4.72
C LEU A 125 0.17 -3.62 -3.60
N PRO A 126 0.56 -4.68 -2.90
CA PRO A 126 1.70 -4.65 -1.98
C PRO A 126 2.98 -4.20 -2.68
N SER A 127 3.95 -3.77 -1.89
CA SER A 127 5.27 -3.38 -2.37
C SER A 127 5.92 -4.50 -3.20
N ILE A 128 6.54 -4.13 -4.31
CA ILE A 128 7.24 -5.06 -5.18
C ILE A 128 8.43 -5.67 -4.42
N PRO A 129 8.51 -6.99 -4.25
CA PRO A 129 9.65 -7.62 -3.61
C PRO A 129 10.97 -7.29 -4.33
N PRO A 130 12.09 -7.03 -3.62
CA PRO A 130 13.34 -6.62 -4.26
C PRO A 130 13.93 -7.60 -5.28
N HIS A 131 13.49 -8.84 -5.30
CA HIS A 131 13.95 -9.88 -6.23
C HIS A 131 13.02 -10.10 -7.45
N ILE A 132 11.98 -9.29 -7.58
CA ILE A 132 11.01 -9.40 -8.69
C ILE A 132 11.13 -8.14 -9.56
N PRO A 133 11.37 -8.26 -10.88
CA PRO A 133 11.35 -7.11 -11.78
C PRO A 133 9.98 -6.42 -11.77
N PRO A 134 9.91 -5.08 -11.77
CA PRO A 134 8.64 -4.35 -11.76
C PRO A 134 7.70 -4.74 -12.88
N GLY A 135 8.22 -4.94 -14.10
CA GLY A 135 7.42 -5.36 -15.24
C GLY A 135 6.73 -6.71 -15.03
N ASP A 136 7.42 -7.68 -14.44
CA ASP A 136 6.85 -9.01 -14.17
C ASP A 136 5.76 -8.94 -13.08
N TYR A 137 5.95 -8.09 -12.07
CA TYR A 137 5.01 -7.91 -10.98
C TYR A 137 3.75 -7.15 -11.41
N LEU A 138 3.90 -6.11 -12.22
CA LEU A 138 2.83 -5.20 -12.59
C LEU A 138 2.06 -5.63 -13.85
N SER A 139 2.68 -6.40 -14.77
CA SER A 139 2.07 -6.78 -16.05
C SER A 139 0.72 -7.51 -15.94
N PRO A 140 0.44 -8.35 -14.92
CA PRO A 140 -0.89 -8.96 -14.75
C PRO A 140 -2.02 -7.93 -14.55
N TRP A 141 -1.67 -6.71 -14.14
CA TRP A 141 -2.61 -5.62 -13.85
C TRP A 141 -2.67 -4.58 -14.96
N SER A 142 -2.04 -4.86 -16.11
CA SER A 142 -2.00 -3.94 -17.26
C SER A 142 -3.40 -3.49 -17.67
N GLY A 143 -3.54 -2.18 -17.93
CA GLY A 143 -4.81 -1.55 -18.31
C GLY A 143 -5.70 -1.16 -17.11
N ARG A 144 -5.26 -1.34 -15.88
CA ARG A 144 -5.91 -0.85 -14.67
C ARG A 144 -5.10 0.28 -14.05
N ASP A 145 -5.77 1.18 -13.34
CA ASP A 145 -5.10 2.10 -12.44
C ASP A 145 -4.56 1.33 -11.23
N ILE A 146 -3.26 1.48 -10.96
CA ILE A 146 -2.59 0.79 -9.86
C ILE A 146 -2.20 1.81 -8.79
N TRP A 147 -2.55 1.51 -7.54
CA TRP A 147 -1.99 2.13 -6.36
C TRP A 147 -0.99 1.16 -5.76
N LEU A 148 0.24 1.60 -5.57
CA LEU A 148 1.33 0.72 -5.15
C LEU A 148 1.79 1.06 -3.74
N GLU A 149 1.96 0.04 -2.90
CA GLU A 149 2.64 0.24 -1.63
C GLU A 149 4.11 0.57 -1.87
N ALA A 150 4.57 1.67 -1.29
CA ALA A 150 5.96 2.11 -1.30
C ALA A 150 6.61 1.71 0.01
N ALA A 151 7.46 0.68 -0.03
CA ALA A 151 8.21 0.23 1.13
C ALA A 151 9.66 -0.04 0.77
N THR A 152 10.54 0.23 1.72
CA THR A 152 11.92 -0.28 1.71
C THR A 152 11.93 -1.72 2.20
N GLY A 153 12.94 -2.49 1.84
CA GLY A 153 12.98 -3.88 2.29
C GLY A 153 14.20 -4.65 1.84
N THR A 154 14.39 -5.80 2.48
CA THR A 154 15.47 -6.74 2.16
C THR A 154 14.86 -8.08 1.74
N ALA A 155 15.29 -8.61 0.60
CA ALA A 155 15.01 -9.98 0.19
C ALA A 155 16.25 -10.84 0.36
N ILE A 156 16.09 -12.00 0.98
CA ILE A 156 17.14 -13.01 1.11
C ILE A 156 16.78 -14.17 0.18
N ILE A 157 17.69 -14.55 -0.70
CA ILE A 157 17.53 -15.67 -1.62
C ILE A 157 18.64 -16.66 -1.35
N ASP A 158 18.31 -17.87 -0.93
CA ASP A 158 19.22 -18.97 -0.77
C ASP A 158 19.10 -19.94 -1.95
N ILE A 159 20.23 -20.16 -2.65
CA ILE A 159 20.33 -21.14 -3.75
C ILE A 159 21.13 -22.33 -3.23
N THR A 160 20.47 -23.48 -3.20
CA THR A 160 21.05 -24.76 -2.77
C THR A 160 20.94 -25.80 -3.88
N GLU A 161 21.56 -26.95 -3.72
CA GLU A 161 21.38 -28.10 -4.63
C GLU A 161 19.92 -28.56 -4.76
N LYS A 162 19.07 -28.25 -3.78
CA LYS A 162 17.63 -28.59 -3.76
C LYS A 162 16.73 -27.54 -4.41
N GLY A 163 17.28 -26.44 -4.89
CA GLY A 163 16.56 -25.32 -5.49
C GLY A 163 16.82 -24.01 -4.76
N PHE A 164 15.93 -23.02 -4.96
CA PHE A 164 16.02 -21.73 -4.28
C PHE A 164 14.88 -21.52 -3.27
N ALA A 165 15.16 -20.77 -2.22
CA ALA A 165 14.17 -20.25 -1.28
C ALA A 165 14.33 -18.73 -1.19
N SER A 166 13.23 -17.99 -1.11
CA SER A 166 13.25 -16.53 -0.93
C SER A 166 12.43 -16.13 0.28
N GLN A 167 12.91 -15.10 0.99
CA GLN A 167 12.20 -14.45 2.08
C GLN A 167 12.37 -12.94 1.92
N THR A 168 11.28 -12.19 2.00
CA THR A 168 11.31 -10.71 2.01
C THR A 168 11.01 -10.20 3.42
N ILE A 169 11.82 -9.25 3.89
CA ILE A 169 11.68 -8.61 5.19
C ILE A 169 11.53 -7.11 4.92
N TYR A 170 10.38 -6.55 5.29
CA TYR A 170 10.13 -5.12 5.27
C TYR A 170 10.48 -4.56 6.65
N ALA A 171 11.73 -4.15 6.82
CA ALA A 171 12.25 -3.57 8.06
C ALA A 171 13.42 -2.64 7.74
N GLY A 172 13.76 -1.81 8.71
CA GLY A 172 14.87 -0.86 8.58
C GLY A 172 16.13 -1.50 8.00
N ILE A 173 16.80 -0.78 7.12
CA ILE A 173 17.97 -1.24 6.39
C ILE A 173 19.22 -0.88 7.20
N ASP A 174 19.91 -1.89 7.72
CA ASP A 174 21.15 -1.70 8.50
C ASP A 174 22.39 -1.51 7.60
N SER A 175 22.34 -1.99 6.35
CA SER A 175 23.44 -1.87 5.40
C SER A 175 22.96 -1.92 3.96
N CYS A 176 23.62 -1.15 3.10
CA CYS A 176 23.41 -1.20 1.66
C CYS A 176 24.38 -2.22 1.06
N GLY A 177 23.91 -3.06 0.13
CA GLY A 177 24.75 -4.03 -0.58
C GLY A 177 25.81 -3.36 -1.43
N LYS A 178 26.89 -4.10 -1.77
CA LYS A 178 28.07 -3.59 -2.51
C LYS A 178 27.81 -3.37 -3.99
N PHE A 179 26.86 -4.09 -4.55
CA PHE A 179 26.51 -4.05 -5.97
C PHE A 179 25.13 -3.42 -6.12
N HIS A 180 24.84 -2.86 -7.29
CA HIS A 180 23.54 -2.31 -7.60
C HIS A 180 22.98 -2.97 -8.87
N ASP A 181 21.72 -3.39 -8.81
CA ASP A 181 20.96 -3.92 -9.94
C ASP A 181 19.92 -2.87 -10.38
N THR A 182 20.06 -2.41 -11.61
CA THR A 182 19.22 -1.34 -12.17
C THR A 182 17.83 -1.82 -12.58
N ASP A 183 17.68 -3.11 -12.89
CA ASP A 183 16.40 -3.69 -13.33
C ASP A 183 15.51 -4.07 -12.15
N LEU A 184 16.14 -4.40 -11.01
CA LEU A 184 15.46 -4.70 -9.76
C LEU A 184 15.32 -3.47 -8.83
N PHE A 185 16.00 -2.38 -9.15
CA PHE A 185 16.08 -1.18 -8.31
C PHE A 185 16.46 -1.55 -6.87
N CYS A 186 17.58 -2.23 -6.71
CA CYS A 186 18.07 -2.63 -5.39
C CYS A 186 19.60 -2.79 -5.36
N HIS A 187 20.17 -2.69 -4.17
CA HIS A 187 21.54 -3.09 -3.91
C HIS A 187 21.57 -4.55 -3.50
N TYR A 188 22.71 -5.24 -3.74
CA TYR A 188 22.85 -6.62 -3.33
C TYR A 188 24.26 -6.99 -2.88
N ASP A 189 24.31 -7.99 -2.02
CA ASP A 189 25.51 -8.71 -1.64
C ASP A 189 25.36 -10.19 -1.96
N ILE A 190 26.49 -10.86 -2.19
CA ILE A 190 26.55 -12.30 -2.43
C ILE A 190 27.50 -12.90 -1.40
N SER A 191 27.06 -13.95 -0.72
CA SER A 191 27.90 -14.81 0.09
C SER A 191 27.82 -16.25 -0.40
N VAL A 192 28.97 -16.92 -0.51
CA VAL A 192 29.08 -18.30 -0.97
C VAL A 192 29.80 -19.10 0.11
N THR A 193 29.12 -20.13 0.63
CA THR A 193 29.67 -21.15 1.51
C THR A 193 29.33 -22.52 0.94
N ASP A 194 28.49 -23.30 1.60
CA ASP A 194 27.90 -24.55 1.05
C ASP A 194 26.70 -24.25 0.13
N SER A 195 26.23 -23.02 0.12
CA SER A 195 25.16 -22.49 -0.72
C SER A 195 25.48 -21.06 -1.14
N ALA A 196 24.84 -20.56 -2.20
CA ALA A 196 24.90 -19.16 -2.57
C ALA A 196 23.72 -18.42 -1.93
N ARG A 197 24.01 -17.36 -1.17
CA ARG A 197 23.00 -16.46 -0.60
C ARG A 197 23.14 -15.08 -1.22
N PHE A 198 22.02 -14.56 -1.73
CA PHE A 198 21.88 -13.19 -2.18
C PHE A 198 21.08 -12.41 -1.15
N THR A 199 21.56 -11.25 -0.76
CA THR A 199 20.82 -10.29 0.06
C THR A 199 20.60 -9.06 -0.78
N LEU A 200 19.32 -8.84 -1.18
CA LEU A 200 18.91 -7.71 -2.00
C LEU A 200 18.24 -6.67 -1.10
N THR A 201 18.67 -5.43 -1.18
CA THR A 201 18.21 -4.35 -0.32
C THR A 201 17.73 -3.18 -1.16
N ARG A 202 16.48 -2.78 -1.01
CA ARG A 202 15.91 -1.59 -1.64
C ARG A 202 15.97 -0.42 -0.68
N THR A 203 16.76 0.58 -1.01
CA THR A 203 16.86 1.83 -0.25
C THR A 203 15.68 2.76 -0.57
N VAL A 204 15.54 3.83 0.21
CA VAL A 204 14.55 4.90 -0.09
C VAL A 204 14.78 5.50 -1.47
N GLN A 205 16.05 5.71 -1.88
CA GLN A 205 16.36 6.25 -3.20
C GLN A 205 15.99 5.26 -4.33
N ASP A 206 16.29 3.97 -4.14
CA ASP A 206 15.89 2.93 -5.11
C ASP A 206 14.37 2.83 -5.23
N MET A 207 13.66 2.95 -4.11
CA MET A 207 12.19 2.96 -4.09
C MET A 207 11.63 4.15 -4.89
N TYR A 208 12.17 5.36 -4.74
CA TYR A 208 11.74 6.51 -5.56
C TYR A 208 12.00 6.28 -7.05
N THR A 209 13.14 5.71 -7.41
CA THR A 209 13.48 5.41 -8.81
C THR A 209 12.54 4.34 -9.39
N LEU A 210 12.26 3.30 -8.62
CA LEU A 210 11.27 2.27 -8.98
C LEU A 210 9.88 2.87 -9.18
N LEU A 211 9.41 3.77 -8.31
CA LEU A 211 8.10 4.40 -8.45
C LEU A 211 7.99 5.23 -9.74
N GLU A 212 9.06 5.92 -10.13
CA GLU A 212 9.09 6.64 -11.40
C GLU A 212 9.00 5.71 -12.62
N ASP A 213 9.69 4.55 -12.57
CA ASP A 213 9.60 3.50 -13.60
C ASP A 213 8.21 2.85 -13.64
N ALA A 214 7.64 2.57 -12.49
CA ALA A 214 6.34 1.91 -12.34
C ALA A 214 5.17 2.67 -12.99
N LYS A 215 5.31 3.98 -13.25
CA LYS A 215 4.33 4.77 -14.01
C LYS A 215 4.09 4.23 -15.41
N ALA A 216 5.11 3.67 -16.04
CA ALA A 216 4.98 3.07 -17.38
C ALA A 216 4.05 1.84 -17.38
N TYR A 217 3.81 1.24 -16.21
CA TYR A 217 2.94 0.08 -16.03
C TYR A 217 1.54 0.42 -15.48
N GLY A 218 1.21 1.73 -15.37
CA GLY A 218 -0.11 2.15 -14.92
C GLY A 218 -0.20 2.49 -13.42
N VAL A 219 0.91 2.61 -12.73
CA VAL A 219 0.91 3.10 -11.35
C VAL A 219 0.58 4.60 -11.34
N THR A 220 -0.50 4.95 -10.65
CA THR A 220 -1.04 6.32 -10.56
C THR A 220 -0.85 6.96 -9.19
N ASN A 221 -0.73 6.16 -8.14
CA ASN A 221 -0.50 6.61 -6.77
C ASN A 221 0.44 5.65 -6.04
N ALA A 222 1.22 6.17 -5.10
CA ALA A 222 2.00 5.38 -4.17
C ALA A 222 1.61 5.71 -2.72
N ILE A 223 1.66 4.70 -1.85
CA ILE A 223 1.34 4.85 -0.43
C ILE A 223 2.44 4.17 0.38
N GLY A 224 3.11 4.90 1.24
CA GLY A 224 4.17 4.36 2.10
C GLY A 224 4.00 4.78 3.56
N LEU A 225 4.60 4.05 4.48
CA LEU A 225 4.53 4.37 5.89
C LEU A 225 5.36 5.62 6.20
N TYR A 226 4.79 6.56 6.96
CA TYR A 226 5.51 7.76 7.40
C TYR A 226 6.78 7.42 8.20
N GLN A 227 6.75 6.36 9.00
CA GLN A 227 7.90 5.91 9.79
C GLN A 227 9.09 5.43 8.96
N GLU A 228 8.85 5.03 7.71
CA GLU A 228 9.90 4.51 6.81
C GLU A 228 10.43 5.58 5.85
N LEU A 229 9.56 6.50 5.44
CA LEU A 229 9.82 7.41 4.30
C LEU A 229 9.74 8.88 4.67
N GLY A 230 9.26 9.22 5.89
CA GLY A 230 9.05 10.58 6.38
C GLY A 230 10.27 11.25 7.02
#